data_119b1e511046d2370aea9e554607003d
#
_entry.id   119b1e511046d2370aea9e554607003d
#
_cell.length_a   1.000
_cell.length_b   1.000
_cell.length_c   1.000
_cell.angle_alpha   90.00
_cell.angle_beta   90.00
_cell.angle_gamma   90.00
#
_symmetry.space_group_name_H-M   'P 1'
#
loop_
_entity.id
_entity.type
_entity.pdbx_description
1 polymer ?
#
loop_
_entity_poly.entity_id
_entity_poly.type
_entity_poly.pdbx_seq_one_letter_code
_entity_poly.pdbx_strand_id
1 'polypeptide(L)'
;KAGGFFKNYGGNLVAAKSGLGESPEMEDLIGSVKVMLDAYDEGKLDRLCVVYNEFVNTMTQKPVVRQLLPLSPDMGSQANDEEDKRPGSWDYLYEPDAKALLDSLLVRFVESQVYQAVVENGACEQAARMIAMKSATDNAGNLIDDLELVYNKARQAAITQEISEIVGGAAAV
;
A
#
# COMPACT_ATOMS: atom_id res chain seq x y z
N LYS A 1 -7.69 -1.90 9.68
CA LYS A 1 -8.97 -1.43 9.08
C LYS A 1 -9.72 -2.58 8.42
N ALA A 2 -9.07 -3.39 7.53
CA ALA A 2 -9.73 -4.50 6.83
C ALA A 2 -10.36 -5.52 7.77
N GLY A 3 -9.64 -5.97 8.82
CA GLY A 3 -10.17 -6.93 9.79
C GLY A 3 -11.46 -6.45 10.49
N GLY A 4 -11.52 -5.15 10.86
CA GLY A 4 -12.75 -4.56 11.42
C GLY A 4 -13.92 -4.53 10.43
N PHE A 5 -13.62 -4.23 9.16
CA PHE A 5 -14.62 -4.24 8.10
C PHE A 5 -15.24 -5.64 7.92
N PHE A 6 -14.41 -6.66 7.69
CA PHE A 6 -14.89 -8.02 7.48
C PHE A 6 -15.62 -8.59 8.69
N LYS A 7 -15.19 -8.26 9.91
CA LYS A 7 -15.88 -8.67 11.13
C LYS A 7 -17.28 -8.08 11.24
N ASN A 8 -17.47 -6.83 10.80
CA ASN A 8 -18.77 -6.15 10.86
C ASN A 8 -19.71 -6.55 9.72
N TYR A 9 -19.17 -6.90 8.54
CA TYR A 9 -19.97 -7.29 7.36
C TYR A 9 -20.17 -8.79 7.21
N GLY A 10 -19.84 -9.59 8.24
CA GLY A 10 -20.11 -11.03 8.25
C GLY A 10 -19.13 -11.88 7.44
N GLY A 11 -17.95 -11.35 7.12
CA GLY A 11 -16.88 -12.12 6.52
C GLY A 11 -16.27 -13.11 7.50
N ASN A 12 -15.95 -14.33 7.04
CA ASN A 12 -15.25 -15.33 7.85
C ASN A 12 -13.76 -14.97 7.90
N LEU A 13 -13.34 -14.32 8.99
CA LEU A 13 -11.94 -13.97 9.24
C LEU A 13 -11.21 -15.16 9.89
N VAL A 14 -10.54 -15.98 9.09
CA VAL A 14 -9.83 -17.18 9.54
C VAL A 14 -8.50 -16.82 10.21
N ALA A 15 -7.74 -15.88 9.64
CA ALA A 15 -6.46 -15.44 10.17
C ALA A 15 -6.30 -13.93 10.02
N ALA A 16 -5.62 -13.30 10.99
CA ALA A 16 -5.26 -11.90 10.93
C ALA A 16 -3.88 -11.69 11.55
N LYS A 17 -3.00 -11.02 10.84
CA LYS A 17 -1.70 -10.58 11.35
C LYS A 17 -1.72 -9.06 11.45
N SER A 18 -1.25 -8.54 12.57
CA SER A 18 -1.08 -7.11 12.81
C SER A 18 0.33 -6.85 13.30
N GLY A 19 0.81 -5.61 13.14
CA GLY A 19 2.13 -5.24 13.62
C GLY A 19 3.28 -5.69 12.71
N LEU A 20 3.04 -5.78 11.40
CA LEU A 20 4.08 -6.15 10.40
C LEU A 20 5.20 -5.10 10.26
N GLY A 21 5.04 -3.90 10.88
CA GLY A 21 6.03 -2.84 10.76
C GLY A 21 6.12 -2.22 9.36
N GLU A 22 7.19 -1.47 9.13
CA GLU A 22 7.49 -0.86 7.83
C GLU A 22 8.24 -1.81 6.88
N SER A 23 8.92 -2.81 7.44
CA SER A 23 9.67 -3.84 6.71
C SER A 23 9.17 -5.21 7.12
N PRO A 24 8.09 -5.71 6.52
CA PRO A 24 7.57 -7.04 6.82
C PRO A 24 8.59 -8.12 6.41
N GLU A 25 8.80 -9.10 7.25
CA GLU A 25 9.60 -10.27 6.92
C GLU A 25 8.71 -11.38 6.34
N MET A 26 9.30 -12.20 5.46
CA MET A 26 8.57 -13.31 4.84
C MET A 26 8.04 -14.30 5.89
N GLU A 27 8.81 -14.53 6.95
CA GLU A 27 8.46 -15.43 8.06
C GLU A 27 7.16 -15.03 8.76
N ASP A 28 6.88 -13.73 8.84
CA ASP A 28 5.65 -13.20 9.44
C ASP A 28 4.39 -13.56 8.65
N LEU A 29 4.52 -13.82 7.36
CA LEU A 29 3.40 -14.08 6.44
C LEU A 29 3.17 -15.57 6.21
N ILE A 30 4.21 -16.40 6.33
CA ILE A 30 4.16 -17.85 6.05
C ILE A 30 3.02 -18.52 6.82
N GLY A 31 2.83 -18.17 8.10
CA GLY A 31 1.78 -18.75 8.91
C GLY A 31 0.37 -18.51 8.36
N SER A 32 0.10 -17.30 7.88
CA SER A 32 -1.20 -16.95 7.28
C SER A 32 -1.40 -17.60 5.92
N VAL A 33 -0.34 -17.67 5.11
CA VAL A 33 -0.37 -18.33 3.80
C VAL A 33 -0.61 -19.81 3.96
N LYS A 34 0.08 -20.47 4.91
CA LYS A 34 -0.06 -21.89 5.18
C LYS A 34 -1.51 -22.26 5.55
N VAL A 35 -2.16 -21.49 6.43
CA VAL A 35 -3.56 -21.73 6.80
C VAL A 35 -4.49 -21.71 5.59
N MET A 36 -4.22 -20.82 4.61
CA MET A 36 -5.02 -20.75 3.38
C MET A 36 -4.71 -21.88 2.40
N LEU A 37 -3.45 -22.29 2.29
CA LEU A 37 -3.04 -23.43 1.47
C LEU A 37 -3.62 -24.73 2.02
N ASP A 38 -3.53 -24.97 3.33
CA ASP A 38 -4.11 -26.13 4.00
C ASP A 38 -5.64 -26.19 3.76
N ALA A 39 -6.34 -25.06 3.84
CA ALA A 39 -7.77 -24.98 3.56
C ALA A 39 -8.11 -25.24 2.08
N TYR A 40 -7.24 -24.88 1.16
CA TYR A 40 -7.39 -25.21 -0.26
C TYR A 40 -7.17 -26.70 -0.53
N ASP A 41 -6.14 -27.31 0.07
CA ASP A 41 -5.83 -28.74 -0.06
C ASP A 41 -6.94 -29.62 0.54
N GLU A 42 -7.58 -29.16 1.62
CA GLU A 42 -8.74 -29.80 2.22
C GLU A 42 -10.05 -29.64 1.39
N GLY A 43 -10.00 -28.92 0.27
CA GLY A 43 -11.17 -28.67 -0.59
C GLY A 43 -12.22 -27.74 0.01
N LYS A 44 -11.86 -26.96 1.02
CA LYS A 44 -12.75 -25.95 1.64
C LYS A 44 -12.83 -24.66 0.84
N LEU A 45 -11.85 -24.43 -0.04
CA LEU A 45 -11.75 -23.23 -0.88
C LEU A 45 -11.60 -23.64 -2.35
N ASP A 46 -12.38 -23.01 -3.23
CA ASP A 46 -12.29 -23.22 -4.68
C ASP A 46 -11.25 -22.27 -5.32
N ARG A 47 -11.04 -21.11 -4.72
CA ARG A 47 -10.12 -20.08 -5.24
C ARG A 47 -9.42 -19.35 -4.10
N LEU A 48 -8.15 -19.06 -4.30
CA LEU A 48 -7.37 -18.17 -3.45
C LEU A 48 -6.96 -16.94 -4.24
N CYS A 49 -7.34 -15.75 -3.75
CA CYS A 49 -7.01 -14.49 -4.37
C CYS A 49 -6.31 -13.57 -3.37
N VAL A 50 -5.34 -12.79 -3.83
CA VAL A 50 -4.75 -11.69 -3.08
C VAL A 50 -5.28 -10.36 -3.60
N VAL A 51 -5.64 -9.47 -2.68
CA VAL A 51 -6.12 -8.11 -2.99
C VAL A 51 -5.13 -7.11 -2.39
N TYR A 52 -4.56 -6.27 -3.23
CA TYR A 52 -3.54 -5.30 -2.83
C TYR A 52 -3.53 -4.11 -3.78
N ASN A 53 -2.76 -3.07 -3.45
CA ASN A 53 -2.52 -1.95 -4.35
C ASN A 53 -1.19 -2.15 -5.08
N GLU A 54 -1.25 -2.24 -6.40
CA GLU A 54 -0.08 -2.26 -7.27
C GLU A 54 0.53 -0.86 -7.37
N PHE A 55 1.84 -0.78 -7.22
CA PHE A 55 2.57 0.46 -7.31
C PHE A 55 2.91 0.79 -8.78
N VAL A 56 2.19 1.75 -9.36
CA VAL A 56 2.46 2.24 -10.72
C VAL A 56 3.48 3.40 -10.68
N ASN A 57 3.22 4.39 -9.85
CA ASN A 57 4.12 5.51 -9.57
C ASN A 57 3.72 6.17 -8.23
N THR A 58 4.50 7.15 -7.78
CA THR A 58 4.26 7.84 -6.51
C THR A 58 2.88 8.51 -6.43
N MET A 59 2.31 8.92 -7.57
CA MET A 59 1.01 9.60 -7.62
C MET A 59 -0.16 8.66 -7.87
N THR A 60 0.10 7.48 -8.45
CA THR A 60 -0.95 6.55 -8.90
C THR A 60 -0.72 5.17 -8.32
N GLN A 61 -1.69 4.69 -7.56
CA GLN A 61 -1.77 3.32 -7.06
C GLN A 61 -3.03 2.69 -7.62
N LYS A 62 -2.96 1.43 -8.03
CA LYS A 62 -4.07 0.71 -8.63
C LYS A 62 -4.47 -0.48 -7.75
N PRO A 63 -5.72 -0.54 -7.25
CA PRO A 63 -6.21 -1.73 -6.57
C PRO A 63 -6.32 -2.90 -7.56
N VAL A 64 -5.72 -4.03 -7.22
CA VAL A 64 -5.68 -5.23 -8.04
C VAL A 64 -6.14 -6.43 -7.23
N VAL A 65 -6.88 -7.32 -7.88
CA VAL A 65 -7.23 -8.65 -7.38
C VAL A 65 -6.47 -9.64 -8.25
N ARG A 66 -5.53 -10.37 -7.64
CA ARG A 66 -4.76 -11.40 -8.35
C ARG A 66 -5.15 -12.78 -7.80
N GLN A 67 -5.51 -13.68 -8.69
CA GLN A 67 -5.77 -15.06 -8.34
C GLN A 67 -4.42 -15.78 -8.10
N LEU A 68 -4.29 -16.45 -6.98
CA LEU A 68 -3.12 -17.26 -6.64
C LEU A 68 -3.36 -18.75 -6.94
N LEU A 69 -4.56 -19.25 -6.62
CA LEU A 69 -4.96 -20.64 -6.88
C LEU A 69 -6.40 -20.68 -7.42
N PRO A 70 -6.72 -21.58 -8.34
CA PRO A 70 -5.78 -22.40 -9.14
C PRO A 70 -4.88 -21.53 -10.01
N LEU A 71 -3.67 -22.00 -10.29
CA LEU A 71 -2.73 -21.29 -11.17
C LEU A 71 -3.30 -21.23 -12.59
N SER A 72 -3.41 -20.03 -13.13
CA SER A 72 -3.79 -19.83 -14.53
C SER A 72 -2.56 -20.03 -15.42
N PRO A 73 -2.68 -20.73 -16.56
CA PRO A 73 -1.57 -20.91 -17.52
C PRO A 73 -0.96 -19.58 -17.98
N ASP A 74 -1.77 -18.52 -18.01
CA ASP A 74 -1.35 -17.18 -18.43
C ASP A 74 -0.40 -16.48 -17.45
N MET A 75 -0.28 -16.96 -16.20
CA MET A 75 0.66 -16.37 -15.23
C MET A 75 2.13 -16.62 -15.58
N GLY A 76 2.42 -17.60 -16.46
CA GLY A 76 3.76 -17.85 -16.99
C GLY A 76 4.06 -17.07 -18.28
N SER A 77 3.05 -16.55 -18.96
CA SER A 77 3.17 -15.93 -20.29
C SER A 77 3.56 -14.44 -20.28
N GLN A 78 3.84 -13.83 -19.11
CA GLN A 78 4.44 -12.50 -19.04
C GLN A 78 5.97 -12.51 -19.25
N ALA A 79 6.57 -13.68 -19.40
CA ALA A 79 7.91 -13.81 -19.94
C ALA A 79 7.80 -13.72 -21.46
N ASN A 80 8.05 -12.54 -22.00
CA ASN A 80 8.36 -12.20 -23.38
C ASN A 80 8.16 -13.33 -24.41
N ASP A 81 7.01 -13.35 -25.09
CA ASP A 81 6.68 -14.30 -26.16
C ASP A 81 7.66 -14.25 -27.36
N GLU A 82 8.66 -13.38 -27.34
CA GLU A 82 9.65 -13.26 -28.41
C GLU A 82 10.98 -13.97 -28.14
N GLU A 83 11.30 -14.33 -26.89
CA GLU A 83 12.58 -15.01 -26.59
C GLU A 83 12.49 -16.54 -26.53
N ASP A 84 11.31 -17.12 -26.45
CA ASP A 84 11.13 -18.58 -26.28
C ASP A 84 11.11 -19.39 -27.60
N LYS A 85 11.45 -18.73 -28.70
CA LYS A 85 11.72 -19.42 -30.00
C LYS A 85 13.19 -19.82 -30.14
N ARG A 86 13.88 -20.10 -29.05
CA ARG A 86 15.21 -20.71 -29.15
C ARG A 86 15.04 -22.16 -29.58
N PRO A 87 15.63 -22.58 -30.71
CA PRO A 87 15.60 -23.95 -31.14
C PRO A 87 16.54 -24.76 -30.24
N GLY A 88 15.99 -25.38 -29.23
CA GLY A 88 16.71 -26.22 -28.29
C GLY A 88 15.98 -26.26 -26.96
N SER A 89 14.94 -27.12 -26.86
CA SER A 89 14.42 -27.50 -25.55
C SER A 89 15.50 -28.27 -24.83
N TRP A 90 16.13 -27.59 -23.86
CA TRP A 90 17.05 -28.27 -22.95
C TRP A 90 16.24 -29.19 -22.06
N ASP A 91 16.59 -30.48 -22.05
CA ASP A 91 16.01 -31.44 -21.14
C ASP A 91 16.69 -31.25 -19.78
N TYR A 92 15.94 -30.76 -18.79
CA TYR A 92 16.45 -30.56 -17.44
C TYR A 92 16.38 -31.90 -16.65
N LEU A 93 17.49 -32.24 -16.01
CA LEU A 93 17.52 -33.34 -15.03
C LEU A 93 16.99 -32.82 -13.71
N TYR A 94 15.88 -33.39 -13.26
CA TYR A 94 15.26 -33.06 -11.97
C TYR A 94 15.70 -34.08 -10.91
N GLU A 95 16.25 -33.59 -9.81
CA GLU A 95 16.60 -34.41 -8.66
C GLU A 95 15.90 -33.87 -7.40
N PRO A 96 15.27 -34.69 -6.57
CA PRO A 96 15.13 -36.16 -6.68
C PRO A 96 14.00 -36.61 -7.61
N ASP A 97 12.92 -35.81 -7.78
CA ASP A 97 11.78 -36.09 -8.64
C ASP A 97 11.14 -34.79 -9.10
N ALA A 98 10.78 -34.71 -10.38
CA ALA A 98 10.20 -33.52 -10.99
C ALA A 98 8.92 -33.07 -10.28
N LYS A 99 8.07 -34.01 -9.86
CA LYS A 99 6.81 -33.69 -9.20
C LYS A 99 7.04 -33.11 -7.80
N ALA A 100 7.86 -33.75 -6.98
CA ALA A 100 8.15 -33.30 -5.62
C ALA A 100 8.82 -31.92 -5.62
N LEU A 101 9.72 -31.69 -6.60
CA LEU A 101 10.36 -30.37 -6.79
C LEU A 101 9.33 -29.30 -7.17
N LEU A 102 8.45 -29.61 -8.12
CA LEU A 102 7.42 -28.67 -8.58
C LEU A 102 6.45 -28.32 -7.44
N ASP A 103 5.99 -29.29 -6.67
CA ASP A 103 5.09 -29.06 -5.54
C ASP A 103 5.73 -28.09 -4.52
N SER A 104 7.00 -28.29 -4.20
CA SER A 104 7.73 -27.38 -3.28
C SER A 104 7.92 -25.97 -3.86
N LEU A 105 8.21 -25.87 -5.15
CA LEU A 105 8.36 -24.59 -5.85
C LEU A 105 7.05 -23.80 -5.93
N LEU A 106 5.92 -24.49 -6.16
CA LEU A 106 4.60 -23.86 -6.22
C LEU A 106 4.20 -23.24 -4.88
N VAL A 107 4.46 -23.91 -3.77
CA VAL A 107 4.24 -23.34 -2.44
C VAL A 107 5.08 -22.08 -2.25
N ARG A 108 6.37 -22.14 -2.56
CA ARG A 108 7.27 -20.98 -2.48
C ARG A 108 6.88 -19.86 -3.41
N PHE A 109 6.38 -20.19 -4.59
CA PHE A 109 5.86 -19.19 -5.53
C PHE A 109 4.67 -18.43 -4.94
N VAL A 110 3.69 -19.13 -4.34
CA VAL A 110 2.54 -18.48 -3.68
C VAL A 110 2.99 -17.61 -2.50
N GLU A 111 3.88 -18.11 -1.65
CA GLU A 111 4.46 -17.35 -0.54
C GLU A 111 5.14 -16.05 -1.04
N SER A 112 5.94 -16.15 -2.10
CA SER A 112 6.62 -15.01 -2.72
C SER A 112 5.65 -14.00 -3.31
N GLN A 113 4.57 -14.45 -3.98
CA GLN A 113 3.55 -13.55 -4.52
C GLN A 113 2.81 -12.78 -3.42
N VAL A 114 2.49 -13.44 -2.32
CA VAL A 114 1.86 -12.79 -1.17
C VAL A 114 2.83 -11.78 -0.53
N TYR A 115 4.09 -12.15 -0.37
CA TYR A 115 5.11 -11.25 0.16
C TYR A 115 5.27 -10.00 -0.71
N GLN A 116 5.37 -10.18 -2.02
CA GLN A 116 5.46 -9.06 -2.97
C GLN A 116 4.23 -8.15 -2.87
N ALA A 117 3.03 -8.72 -2.80
CA ALA A 117 1.80 -7.94 -2.66
C ALA A 117 1.79 -7.09 -1.37
N VAL A 118 2.31 -7.62 -0.26
CA VAL A 118 2.42 -6.87 1.00
C VAL A 118 3.43 -5.75 0.90
N VAL A 119 4.60 -5.98 0.31
CA VAL A 119 5.65 -4.97 0.12
C VAL A 119 5.17 -3.86 -0.82
N GLU A 120 4.54 -4.21 -1.94
CA GLU A 120 3.97 -3.22 -2.88
C GLU A 120 2.88 -2.37 -2.21
N ASN A 121 2.00 -3.01 -1.44
CA ASN A 121 0.97 -2.28 -0.70
C ASN A 121 1.57 -1.34 0.36
N GLY A 122 2.65 -1.74 1.01
CA GLY A 122 3.44 -0.88 1.92
C GLY A 122 4.03 0.33 1.18
N ALA A 123 4.63 0.11 0.02
CA ALA A 123 5.15 1.18 -0.83
C ALA A 123 4.05 2.16 -1.26
N CYS A 124 2.87 1.65 -1.64
CA CYS A 124 1.70 2.47 -1.96
C CYS A 124 1.24 3.33 -0.78
N GLU A 125 1.25 2.76 0.44
CA GLU A 125 0.89 3.51 1.65
C GLU A 125 1.87 4.65 1.91
N GLN A 126 3.18 4.41 1.80
CA GLN A 126 4.19 5.44 2.00
C GLN A 126 4.11 6.54 0.93
N ALA A 127 3.88 6.18 -0.33
CA ALA A 127 3.68 7.14 -1.41
C ALA A 127 2.45 8.02 -1.17
N ALA A 128 1.32 7.43 -0.79
CA ALA A 128 0.11 8.17 -0.48
C ALA A 128 0.29 9.10 0.75
N ARG A 129 1.01 8.62 1.77
CA ARG A 129 1.37 9.42 2.95
C ARG A 129 2.24 10.61 2.58
N MET A 130 3.23 10.41 1.73
CA MET A 130 4.11 11.49 1.25
C MET A 130 3.32 12.59 0.53
N ILE A 131 2.39 12.24 -0.35
CA ILE A 131 1.54 13.20 -1.06
C ILE A 131 0.62 13.94 -0.08
N ALA A 132 -0.01 13.22 0.84
CA ALA A 132 -0.89 13.81 1.84
C ALA A 132 -0.14 14.80 2.75
N MET A 133 1.07 14.46 3.19
CA MET A 133 1.91 15.33 4.00
C MET A 133 2.40 16.55 3.25
N LYS A 134 2.75 16.40 1.97
CA LYS A 134 3.08 17.53 1.11
C LYS A 134 1.90 18.51 0.99
N SER A 135 0.72 18.00 0.68
CA SER A 135 -0.49 18.84 0.60
C SER A 135 -0.82 19.50 1.95
N ALA A 136 -0.63 18.81 3.06
CA ALA A 136 -0.81 19.39 4.39
C ALA A 136 0.18 20.53 4.68
N THR A 137 1.44 20.38 4.25
CA THR A 137 2.47 21.40 4.41
C THR A 137 2.14 22.63 3.56
N ASP A 138 1.74 22.45 2.31
CA ASP A 138 1.36 23.54 1.41
C ASP A 138 0.14 24.30 1.97
N ASN A 139 -0.87 23.59 2.48
CA ASN A 139 -2.03 24.20 3.12
C ASN A 139 -1.67 24.96 4.40
N ALA A 140 -0.75 24.43 5.20
CA ALA A 140 -0.25 25.12 6.41
C ALA A 140 0.50 26.42 6.04
N GLY A 141 1.30 26.41 4.98
CA GLY A 141 1.95 27.60 4.46
C GLY A 141 0.94 28.70 4.10
N ASN A 142 -0.06 28.36 3.28
CA ASN A 142 -1.12 29.29 2.90
C ASN A 142 -1.85 29.88 4.13
N LEU A 143 -2.13 29.05 5.14
CA LEU A 143 -2.78 29.51 6.36
C LEU A 143 -1.89 30.47 7.18
N ILE A 144 -0.59 30.24 7.21
CA ILE A 144 0.37 31.14 7.86
C ILE A 144 0.36 32.49 7.17
N ASP A 145 0.45 32.51 5.84
CA ASP A 145 0.43 33.75 5.05
C ASP A 145 -0.88 34.54 5.28
N ASP A 146 -2.02 33.87 5.29
CA ASP A 146 -3.30 34.50 5.58
C ASP A 146 -3.36 35.09 6.99
N LEU A 147 -2.87 34.36 7.98
CA LEU A 147 -2.83 34.83 9.38
C LEU A 147 -1.87 36.01 9.57
N GLU A 148 -0.72 36.00 8.88
CA GLU A 148 0.20 37.13 8.90
C GLU A 148 -0.44 38.41 8.31
N LEU A 149 -1.20 38.26 7.23
CA LEU A 149 -1.92 39.38 6.63
C LEU A 149 -2.99 39.92 7.60
N VAL A 150 -3.76 39.08 8.26
CA VAL A 150 -4.75 39.48 9.27
C VAL A 150 -4.08 40.16 10.45
N TYR A 151 -2.99 39.58 10.95
CA TYR A 151 -2.21 40.16 12.05
C TYR A 151 -1.67 41.58 11.70
N ASN A 152 -1.07 41.70 10.51
CA ASN A 152 -0.53 42.99 10.08
C ASN A 152 -1.62 44.05 9.93
N LYS A 153 -2.80 43.68 9.41
CA LYS A 153 -3.95 44.61 9.33
C LYS A 153 -4.43 45.03 10.73
N ALA A 154 -4.57 44.09 11.64
CA ALA A 154 -4.99 44.36 13.01
C ALA A 154 -3.96 45.28 13.74
N ARG A 155 -2.68 44.97 13.58
CA ARG A 155 -1.59 45.79 14.12
C ARG A 155 -1.62 47.23 13.58
N GLN A 156 -1.76 47.40 12.24
CA GLN A 156 -1.84 48.71 11.63
C GLN A 156 -3.08 49.48 12.11
N ALA A 157 -4.23 48.84 12.24
CA ALA A 157 -5.44 49.45 12.76
C ALA A 157 -5.26 49.93 14.22
N ALA A 158 -4.64 49.12 15.06
CA ALA A 158 -4.36 49.48 16.47
C ALA A 158 -3.41 50.68 16.55
N ILE A 159 -2.31 50.67 15.79
CA ILE A 159 -1.37 51.79 15.74
C ILE A 159 -2.06 53.09 15.26
N THR A 160 -2.88 52.98 14.20
CA THR A 160 -3.61 54.15 13.65
C THR A 160 -4.60 54.69 14.67
N GLN A 161 -5.28 53.80 15.41
CA GLN A 161 -6.19 54.19 16.50
C GLN A 161 -5.44 54.94 17.62
N GLU A 162 -4.32 54.40 18.10
CA GLU A 162 -3.49 55.04 19.12
C GLU A 162 -2.99 56.42 18.68
N ILE A 163 -2.50 56.54 17.44
CA ILE A 163 -2.08 57.83 16.88
C ILE A 163 -3.25 58.83 16.83
N SER A 164 -4.43 58.36 16.39
CA SER A 164 -5.63 59.20 16.33
C SER A 164 -6.07 59.68 17.70
N GLU A 165 -5.99 58.85 18.72
CA GLU A 165 -6.30 59.20 20.11
C GLU A 165 -5.31 60.23 20.69
N ILE A 166 -4.01 60.06 20.40
CA ILE A 166 -2.97 60.99 20.83
C ILE A 166 -3.18 62.36 20.15
N VAL A 167 -3.41 62.38 18.84
CA VAL A 167 -3.64 63.62 18.09
C VAL A 167 -4.95 64.30 18.52
N GLY A 168 -6.01 63.52 18.74
CA GLY A 168 -7.29 64.03 19.23
C GLY A 168 -7.17 64.63 20.65
N GLY A 169 -6.41 63.96 21.54
CA GLY A 169 -6.12 64.46 22.88
C GLY A 169 -5.30 65.75 22.89
N ALA A 170 -4.30 65.86 21.99
CA ALA A 170 -3.48 67.07 21.85
C ALA A 170 -4.24 68.24 21.27
N ALA A 171 -5.29 68.02 20.47
CA ALA A 171 -6.15 69.08 19.92
C ALA A 171 -7.25 69.57 20.90
N ALA A 172 -7.45 68.87 22.01
CA ALA A 172 -8.45 69.17 23.04
C ALA A 172 -7.89 69.97 24.24
N VAL A 173 -6.58 70.21 24.24
CA VAL A 173 -5.84 71.10 25.19
C VAL A 173 -5.47 72.41 24.51
#